data_140e5de43b0412719977a1b02c5b3cd3
#
_entry.id   140e5de43b0412719977a1b02c5b3cd3
#
_cell.length_a   1.000
_cell.length_b   1.000
_cell.length_c   1.000
_cell.angle_alpha   90.00
_cell.angle_beta   90.00
_cell.angle_gamma   90.00
#
_symmetry.space_group_name_H-M   'P 1'
#
loop_
_entity.id
_entity.type
_entity.pdbx_description
1 polymer ?
#
loop_
_entity_poly.entity_id
_entity_poly.type
_entity_poly.pdbx_seq_one_letter_code
_entity_poly.pdbx_strand_id
1 'polypeptide(L)'
;MEEIIKDITEQEYKYGFTTDVETEVVPPGLNEDIIRLISAKKNEPEWLLEFRLKAFRKWQTMSVPTWAHLDIPEIDFQAISYYAAPKTKITNHQSPISNDIDPEIMKTFDKLGIPLEERAALAGNMAVDAVMDSVSVKTTFRETLAEKGIIFCSISEAVREYPELVKKYLGSVVPPTDNFYAALNSAVFTDGSFVYVPKGVRCPMELSTYFRINAGNTGQFERTLLVADEGAYLSYLEGCTAPMRDENQLHAAIVEIV
;
A
#
# COMPACT_ATOMS: atom_id res chain seq x y z
N MET A 1 -9.87 -13.58 -34.24
CA MET A 1 -9.22 -12.52 -33.45
C MET A 1 -10.25 -11.54 -32.89
N GLU A 2 -11.19 -11.06 -33.72
CA GLU A 2 -12.30 -10.20 -33.24
C GLU A 2 -13.22 -10.87 -32.21
N GLU A 3 -13.55 -12.17 -32.37
CA GLU A 3 -14.33 -12.92 -31.37
C GLU A 3 -13.62 -13.06 -30.03
N ILE A 4 -12.29 -13.28 -30.03
CA ILE A 4 -11.49 -13.38 -28.80
C ILE A 4 -11.45 -12.03 -28.08
N ILE A 5 -11.30 -10.93 -28.83
CA ILE A 5 -11.32 -9.57 -28.28
C ILE A 5 -12.71 -9.26 -27.71
N LYS A 6 -13.78 -9.64 -28.41
CA LYS A 6 -15.14 -9.44 -27.96
C LYS A 6 -15.45 -10.24 -26.69
N ASP A 7 -15.04 -11.50 -26.61
CA ASP A 7 -15.17 -12.32 -25.40
C ASP A 7 -14.44 -11.73 -24.20
N ILE A 8 -13.24 -11.16 -24.41
CA ILE A 8 -12.46 -10.51 -23.34
C ILE A 8 -13.12 -9.20 -22.88
N THR A 9 -13.72 -8.45 -23.80
CA THR A 9 -14.37 -7.16 -23.48
C THR A 9 -15.78 -7.31 -22.89
N GLU A 10 -16.46 -8.45 -23.15
CA GLU A 10 -17.79 -8.74 -22.62
C GLU A 10 -17.76 -9.58 -21.31
N GLN A 11 -16.59 -10.08 -20.89
CA GLN A 11 -16.47 -10.76 -19.60
C GLN A 11 -16.65 -9.78 -18.45
N GLU A 12 -17.53 -10.12 -17.51
CA GLU A 12 -17.63 -9.39 -16.24
C GLU A 12 -16.28 -9.39 -15.51
N TYR A 13 -15.87 -8.22 -15.05
CA TYR A 13 -14.64 -8.09 -14.27
C TYR A 13 -14.75 -8.87 -12.95
N LYS A 14 -14.14 -10.06 -12.90
CA LYS A 14 -14.29 -11.02 -11.79
C LYS A 14 -13.86 -10.49 -10.43
N TYR A 15 -13.03 -9.42 -10.39
CA TYR A 15 -12.56 -8.77 -9.18
C TYR A 15 -13.39 -7.55 -8.79
N GLY A 16 -14.44 -7.22 -9.54
CA GLY A 16 -15.33 -6.07 -9.33
C GLY A 16 -16.27 -6.16 -8.12
N PHE A 17 -16.22 -7.25 -7.34
CA PHE A 17 -17.06 -7.43 -6.14
C PHE A 17 -16.62 -6.52 -4.98
N THR A 18 -17.55 -6.26 -4.06
CA THR A 18 -17.26 -5.56 -2.79
C THR A 18 -17.13 -6.57 -1.65
N THR A 19 -16.33 -6.23 -0.65
CA THR A 19 -16.21 -6.97 0.62
C THR A 19 -17.14 -6.32 1.63
N ASP A 20 -18.01 -7.10 2.26
CA ASP A 20 -18.94 -6.62 3.29
C ASP A 20 -18.24 -6.58 4.65
N VAL A 21 -17.46 -5.52 4.86
CA VAL A 21 -16.81 -5.23 6.15
C VAL A 21 -17.13 -3.81 6.56
N GLU A 22 -17.41 -3.63 7.87
CA GLU A 22 -17.59 -2.29 8.41
C GLU A 22 -16.26 -1.52 8.32
N THR A 23 -16.27 -0.37 7.66
CA THR A 23 -15.08 0.43 7.41
C THR A 23 -15.16 1.76 8.16
N GLU A 24 -14.10 2.11 8.86
CA GLU A 24 -13.89 3.45 9.37
C GLU A 24 -13.26 4.30 8.26
N VAL A 25 -13.86 5.44 7.97
CA VAL A 25 -13.38 6.40 6.97
C VAL A 25 -13.18 7.74 7.64
N VAL A 26 -12.04 8.40 7.43
CA VAL A 26 -11.84 9.77 7.92
C VAL A 26 -12.66 10.77 7.08
N PRO A 27 -13.00 11.95 7.63
CA PRO A 27 -13.70 12.96 6.85
C PRO A 27 -12.97 13.31 5.54
N PRO A 28 -13.70 13.62 4.46
CA PRO A 28 -13.09 14.06 3.21
C PRO A 28 -12.37 15.38 3.37
N GLY A 29 -11.47 15.66 2.44
CA GLY A 29 -10.69 16.88 2.38
C GLY A 29 -9.22 16.67 2.73
N LEU A 30 -8.37 17.55 2.23
CA LEU A 30 -6.92 17.49 2.39
C LEU A 30 -6.41 18.77 3.04
N ASN A 31 -5.98 18.65 4.28
CA ASN A 31 -5.39 19.71 5.09
C ASN A 31 -4.45 19.14 6.15
N GLU A 32 -3.74 20.00 6.90
CA GLU A 32 -2.80 19.53 7.93
C GLU A 32 -3.47 18.71 9.04
N ASP A 33 -4.73 18.99 9.39
CA ASP A 33 -5.44 18.24 10.45
C ASP A 33 -5.73 16.80 10.02
N ILE A 34 -6.12 16.59 8.77
CA ILE A 34 -6.30 15.24 8.19
C ILE A 34 -4.97 14.49 8.16
N ILE A 35 -3.86 15.14 7.80
CA ILE A 35 -2.53 14.52 7.81
C ILE A 35 -2.12 14.11 9.24
N ARG A 36 -2.35 14.97 10.22
CA ARG A 36 -2.12 14.65 11.65
C ARG A 36 -3.01 13.52 12.12
N LEU A 37 -4.27 13.48 11.67
CA LEU A 37 -5.20 12.39 11.99
C LEU A 37 -4.73 11.06 11.41
N ILE A 38 -4.27 11.02 10.16
CA ILE A 38 -3.69 9.81 9.54
C ILE A 38 -2.48 9.34 10.35
N SER A 39 -1.54 10.24 10.63
CA SER A 39 -0.33 9.93 11.40
C SER A 39 -0.65 9.40 12.80
N ALA A 40 -1.63 10.00 13.48
CA ALA A 40 -2.09 9.52 14.80
C ALA A 40 -2.72 8.13 14.72
N LYS A 41 -3.58 7.86 13.71
CA LYS A 41 -4.18 6.53 13.50
C LYS A 41 -3.15 5.44 13.22
N LYS A 42 -2.06 5.78 12.55
CA LYS A 42 -0.95 4.87 12.23
C LYS A 42 0.09 4.76 13.35
N ASN A 43 -0.06 5.51 14.46
CA ASN A 43 0.92 5.61 15.55
C ASN A 43 2.33 5.95 15.04
N GLU A 44 2.43 6.91 14.15
CA GLU A 44 3.68 7.29 13.52
C GLU A 44 4.56 8.13 14.45
N PRO A 45 5.89 7.98 14.36
CA PRO A 45 6.81 8.86 15.07
C PRO A 45 6.82 10.28 14.48
N GLU A 46 7.15 11.27 15.30
CA GLU A 46 7.13 12.71 14.95
C GLU A 46 7.89 13.02 13.65
N TRP A 47 9.04 12.37 13.41
CA TRP A 47 9.82 12.62 12.20
C TRP A 47 9.04 12.30 10.89
N LEU A 48 8.15 11.30 10.93
CA LEU A 48 7.35 10.96 9.75
C LEU A 48 6.19 11.95 9.57
N LEU A 49 5.58 12.40 10.67
CA LEU A 49 4.60 13.48 10.61
C LEU A 49 5.21 14.76 10.01
N GLU A 50 6.42 15.13 10.43
CA GLU A 50 7.15 16.27 9.87
C GLU A 50 7.41 16.10 8.36
N PHE A 51 7.82 14.89 7.93
CA PHE A 51 8.00 14.54 6.52
C PHE A 51 6.70 14.75 5.74
N ARG A 52 5.57 14.27 6.24
CA ARG A 52 4.24 14.42 5.63
C ARG A 52 3.82 15.89 5.50
N LEU A 53 3.93 16.65 6.57
CA LEU A 53 3.56 18.07 6.59
C LEU A 53 4.43 18.89 5.64
N LYS A 54 5.73 18.59 5.56
CA LYS A 54 6.63 19.21 4.59
C LYS A 54 6.23 18.87 3.15
N ALA A 55 5.89 17.62 2.88
CA ALA A 55 5.40 17.18 1.58
C ALA A 55 4.08 17.87 1.19
N PHE A 56 3.13 17.99 2.12
CA PHE A 56 1.88 18.67 1.90
C PHE A 56 2.07 20.17 1.55
N ARG A 57 2.89 20.87 2.31
CA ARG A 57 3.19 22.28 2.02
C ARG A 57 3.87 22.44 0.66
N LYS A 58 4.71 21.48 0.26
CA LYS A 58 5.29 21.45 -1.07
C LYS A 58 4.23 21.21 -2.13
N TRP A 59 3.34 20.25 -1.94
CA TRP A 59 2.22 19.95 -2.83
C TRP A 59 1.35 21.17 -3.12
N GLN A 60 1.03 21.98 -2.11
CA GLN A 60 0.25 23.20 -2.25
C GLN A 60 0.89 24.24 -3.20
N THR A 61 2.18 24.14 -3.46
CA THR A 61 2.92 25.02 -4.39
C THR A 61 3.07 24.45 -5.79
N MET A 62 2.57 23.25 -6.03
CA MET A 62 2.69 22.52 -7.29
C MET A 62 1.38 22.53 -8.07
N SER A 63 1.46 22.23 -9.34
CA SER A 63 0.30 22.02 -10.22
C SER A 63 0.34 20.61 -10.82
N VAL A 64 -0.84 20.13 -11.21
CA VAL A 64 -0.96 18.85 -11.93
C VAL A 64 -0.11 18.90 -13.20
N PRO A 65 0.68 17.84 -13.50
CA PRO A 65 1.51 17.78 -14.68
C PRO A 65 0.67 17.85 -15.97
N THR A 66 1.11 18.65 -16.92
CA THR A 66 0.44 18.84 -18.23
C THR A 66 1.24 18.31 -19.41
N TRP A 67 2.39 17.67 -19.16
CA TRP A 67 3.30 17.18 -20.21
C TRP A 67 2.83 15.84 -20.83
N ALA A 68 1.95 15.09 -20.17
CA ALA A 68 1.41 13.86 -20.72
C ALA A 68 0.31 14.15 -21.75
N HIS A 69 0.28 13.38 -22.85
CA HIS A 69 -0.78 13.41 -23.86
C HIS A 69 -2.05 12.72 -23.32
N LEU A 70 -2.59 13.21 -22.21
CA LEU A 70 -3.77 12.68 -21.55
C LEU A 70 -4.74 13.83 -21.29
N ASP A 71 -6.01 13.57 -21.52
CA ASP A 71 -7.10 14.43 -21.04
C ASP A 71 -7.53 13.92 -19.66
N ILE A 72 -6.90 14.49 -18.63
CA ILE A 72 -7.18 14.12 -17.24
C ILE A 72 -8.31 15.02 -16.74
N PRO A 73 -9.44 14.44 -16.31
CA PRO A 73 -10.53 15.24 -15.73
C PRO A 73 -10.05 15.96 -14.47
N GLU A 74 -10.68 17.09 -14.17
CA GLU A 74 -10.39 17.84 -12.95
C GLU A 74 -10.70 16.96 -11.71
N ILE A 75 -9.71 16.82 -10.83
CA ILE A 75 -9.84 16.03 -9.60
C ILE A 75 -10.11 16.99 -8.44
N ASP A 76 -11.25 16.84 -7.78
CA ASP A 76 -11.53 17.52 -6.53
C ASP A 76 -10.89 16.80 -5.34
N PHE A 77 -9.68 17.23 -4.98
CA PHE A 77 -8.93 16.69 -3.84
C PHE A 77 -9.59 16.96 -2.48
N GLN A 78 -10.62 17.79 -2.42
CA GLN A 78 -11.37 18.06 -1.19
C GLN A 78 -12.62 17.17 -1.04
N ALA A 79 -13.06 16.50 -2.12
CA ALA A 79 -14.23 15.62 -2.10
C ALA A 79 -13.93 14.18 -1.69
N ILE A 80 -12.65 13.78 -1.61
CA ILE A 80 -12.24 12.41 -1.27
C ILE A 80 -11.70 12.28 0.16
N SER A 81 -11.86 11.10 0.74
CA SER A 81 -11.19 10.72 1.99
C SER A 81 -9.79 10.16 1.72
N TYR A 82 -8.86 10.37 2.62
CA TYR A 82 -7.45 9.96 2.50
C TYR A 82 -7.07 8.79 3.42
N TYR A 83 -8.05 8.22 4.13
CA TYR A 83 -7.83 7.04 4.96
C TYR A 83 -9.13 6.27 5.14
N ALA A 84 -9.06 4.98 4.92
CA ALA A 84 -10.11 4.03 5.24
C ALA A 84 -9.49 2.76 5.84
N ALA A 85 -10.13 2.16 6.82
CA ALA A 85 -9.66 0.92 7.43
C ALA A 85 -10.84 0.06 7.87
N PRO A 86 -10.79 -1.28 7.67
CA PRO A 86 -11.78 -2.18 8.26
C PRO A 86 -11.86 -1.97 9.78
N LYS A 87 -13.07 -1.87 10.34
CA LYS A 87 -13.30 -1.75 11.80
C LYS A 87 -13.12 -3.05 12.55
N THR A 88 -12.66 -4.09 11.89
CA THR A 88 -12.40 -5.35 12.54
C THR A 88 -11.48 -5.14 13.74
N LYS A 89 -11.70 -5.95 14.78
CA LYS A 89 -10.86 -5.99 15.98
C LYS A 89 -9.45 -6.47 15.64
N ILE A 90 -8.72 -5.70 14.83
CA ILE A 90 -7.28 -5.72 14.84
C ILE A 90 -6.90 -5.15 16.21
N THR A 91 -7.12 -5.99 17.23
CA THR A 91 -6.78 -5.69 18.62
C THR A 91 -5.27 -5.53 18.64
N ASN A 92 -4.89 -4.29 18.81
CA ASN A 92 -3.53 -3.82 18.96
C ASN A 92 -2.70 -3.79 17.67
N HIS A 93 -2.42 -2.58 17.19
CA HIS A 93 -1.35 -2.23 16.26
C HIS A 93 0.06 -2.69 16.73
N GLN A 94 0.13 -3.70 17.57
CA GLN A 94 1.37 -4.17 18.20
C GLN A 94 1.96 -5.43 17.58
N SER A 95 1.25 -6.12 16.70
CA SER A 95 1.89 -7.18 15.87
C SER A 95 0.92 -7.71 14.81
N PRO A 96 1.31 -7.87 13.55
CA PRO A 96 0.53 -8.57 12.53
C PRO A 96 0.52 -10.11 12.73
N ILE A 97 0.80 -10.59 13.93
CA ILE A 97 0.82 -12.02 14.30
C ILE A 97 -0.52 -12.42 14.96
N SER A 98 -1.62 -11.69 14.79
CA SER A 98 -2.89 -12.25 15.23
C SER A 98 -3.43 -13.18 14.15
N ASN A 99 -3.67 -14.44 14.52
CA ASN A 99 -4.39 -15.42 13.70
C ASN A 99 -5.88 -15.08 13.53
N ASP A 100 -6.32 -13.91 13.99
CA ASP A 100 -7.70 -13.45 13.98
C ASP A 100 -7.94 -12.39 12.89
N ILE A 101 -7.71 -12.77 11.64
CA ILE A 101 -8.17 -11.96 10.50
C ILE A 101 -9.68 -12.17 10.37
N ASP A 102 -10.41 -11.07 10.11
CA ASP A 102 -11.83 -11.14 9.85
C ASP A 102 -12.14 -12.17 8.74
N PRO A 103 -13.08 -13.11 8.97
CA PRO A 103 -13.42 -14.14 7.98
C PRO A 103 -13.85 -13.59 6.62
N GLU A 104 -14.47 -12.41 6.56
CA GLU A 104 -14.86 -11.80 5.29
C GLU A 104 -13.65 -11.24 4.52
N ILE A 105 -12.64 -10.74 5.25
CA ILE A 105 -11.35 -10.35 4.65
C ILE A 105 -10.63 -11.60 4.13
N MET A 106 -10.57 -12.68 4.90
CA MET A 106 -9.99 -13.96 4.45
C MET A 106 -10.65 -14.45 3.16
N LYS A 107 -11.98 -14.54 3.14
CA LYS A 107 -12.75 -14.94 1.95
C LYS A 107 -12.49 -14.03 0.75
N THR A 108 -12.28 -12.74 0.98
CA THR A 108 -11.96 -11.78 -0.07
C THR A 108 -10.63 -12.13 -0.74
N PHE A 109 -9.58 -12.32 0.04
CA PHE A 109 -8.26 -12.67 -0.51
C PHE A 109 -8.26 -14.06 -1.13
N ASP A 110 -8.97 -15.04 -0.57
CA ASP A 110 -9.16 -16.37 -1.18
C ASP A 110 -9.84 -16.27 -2.55
N LYS A 111 -10.91 -15.46 -2.65
CA LYS A 111 -11.61 -15.20 -3.93
C LYS A 111 -10.74 -14.49 -4.97
N LEU A 112 -9.79 -13.68 -4.49
CA LEU A 112 -8.78 -13.03 -5.34
C LEU A 112 -7.64 -13.97 -5.75
N GLY A 113 -7.55 -15.16 -5.13
CA GLY A 113 -6.47 -16.12 -5.34
C GLY A 113 -5.17 -15.71 -4.64
N ILE A 114 -5.27 -14.91 -3.59
CA ILE A 114 -4.12 -14.43 -2.79
C ILE A 114 -4.04 -15.25 -1.50
N PRO A 115 -3.04 -16.14 -1.35
CA PRO A 115 -2.93 -17.03 -0.21
C PRO A 115 -2.46 -16.27 1.03
N LEU A 116 -3.30 -16.17 2.05
CA LEU A 116 -2.94 -15.58 3.35
C LEU A 116 -2.42 -16.63 4.35
N GLU A 117 -2.55 -17.91 4.04
CA GLU A 117 -1.98 -18.99 4.82
C GLU A 117 -0.65 -19.45 4.22
N GLU A 118 0.38 -19.59 5.05
CA GLU A 118 1.72 -19.98 4.59
C GLU A 118 1.74 -21.34 3.89
N ARG A 119 0.86 -22.28 4.29
CA ARG A 119 0.72 -23.57 3.60
C ARG A 119 0.29 -23.44 2.15
N ALA A 120 -0.66 -22.53 1.88
CA ALA A 120 -1.12 -22.27 0.53
C ALA A 120 -0.07 -21.47 -0.28
N ALA A 121 0.61 -20.54 0.38
CA ALA A 121 1.68 -19.75 -0.20
C ALA A 121 2.94 -20.58 -0.53
N LEU A 122 3.22 -21.64 0.25
CA LEU A 122 4.32 -22.59 -0.05
C LEU A 122 4.16 -23.26 -1.42
N ALA A 123 2.95 -23.51 -1.88
CA ALA A 123 2.70 -24.07 -3.20
C ALA A 123 3.14 -23.13 -4.33
N GLY A 124 3.11 -21.81 -4.08
CA GLY A 124 3.58 -20.78 -5.00
C GLY A 124 5.02 -20.31 -4.76
N ASN A 125 5.68 -20.76 -3.69
CA ASN A 125 7.01 -20.27 -3.26
C ASN A 125 7.10 -18.74 -3.18
N MET A 126 6.06 -18.11 -2.60
CA MET A 126 5.89 -16.66 -2.56
C MET A 126 5.48 -16.20 -1.16
N ALA A 127 6.16 -15.18 -0.65
CA ALA A 127 5.72 -14.44 0.54
C ALA A 127 4.80 -13.29 0.13
N VAL A 128 3.72 -13.09 0.87
CA VAL A 128 2.68 -12.11 0.53
C VAL A 128 2.49 -11.13 1.69
N ASP A 129 2.42 -9.83 1.36
CA ASP A 129 1.86 -8.79 2.20
C ASP A 129 0.51 -8.37 1.62
N ALA A 130 -0.57 -8.60 2.37
CA ALA A 130 -1.92 -8.30 1.94
C ALA A 130 -2.40 -7.01 2.62
N VAL A 131 -2.80 -6.05 1.79
CA VAL A 131 -3.26 -4.73 2.24
C VAL A 131 -4.72 -4.55 1.84
N MET A 132 -5.56 -4.12 2.79
CA MET A 132 -6.94 -3.75 2.53
C MET A 132 -7.17 -2.29 2.90
N ASP A 133 -7.54 -1.50 1.91
CA ASP A 133 -7.62 -0.04 2.03
C ASP A 133 -6.30 0.55 2.60
N SER A 134 -6.34 1.18 3.75
CA SER A 134 -5.18 1.86 4.36
C SER A 134 -4.37 1.01 5.34
N VAL A 135 -4.59 -0.30 5.43
CA VAL A 135 -3.91 -1.16 6.42
C VAL A 135 -3.46 -2.51 5.86
N SER A 136 -2.24 -2.91 6.20
CA SER A 136 -1.77 -4.28 6.01
C SER A 136 -2.52 -5.19 6.98
N VAL A 137 -3.12 -6.25 6.45
CA VAL A 137 -3.90 -7.22 7.22
C VAL A 137 -3.10 -8.48 7.55
N LYS A 138 -2.12 -8.82 6.72
CA LYS A 138 -1.20 -9.94 6.97
C LYS A 138 0.04 -9.90 6.09
N THR A 139 1.20 -10.22 6.69
CA THR A 139 2.44 -10.53 5.99
C THR A 139 2.86 -11.96 6.32
N THR A 140 3.09 -12.80 5.29
CA THR A 140 3.49 -14.20 5.44
C THR A 140 5.01 -14.38 5.43
N PHE A 141 5.52 -15.51 5.95
CA PHE A 141 6.95 -15.92 5.95
C PHE A 141 7.94 -14.96 6.59
N ARG A 142 7.48 -14.07 7.46
CA ARG A 142 8.35 -13.07 8.13
C ARG A 142 9.49 -13.73 8.90
N GLU A 143 9.19 -14.77 9.70
CA GLU A 143 10.18 -15.46 10.52
C GLU A 143 11.20 -16.19 9.64
N THR A 144 10.74 -16.90 8.61
CA THR A 144 11.61 -17.60 7.66
C THR A 144 12.57 -16.65 6.92
N LEU A 145 12.08 -15.46 6.54
CA LEU A 145 12.89 -14.43 5.90
C LEU A 145 13.88 -13.80 6.89
N ALA A 146 13.43 -13.58 8.13
CA ALA A 146 14.25 -13.00 9.19
C ALA A 146 15.45 -13.90 9.58
N GLU A 147 15.35 -15.23 9.45
CA GLU A 147 16.48 -16.15 9.63
C GLU A 147 17.66 -15.86 8.69
N LYS A 148 17.39 -15.21 7.54
CA LYS A 148 18.39 -14.75 6.58
C LYS A 148 18.73 -13.27 6.72
N GLY A 149 18.20 -12.60 7.74
CA GLY A 149 18.32 -11.17 7.94
C GLY A 149 17.49 -10.33 6.97
N ILE A 150 16.58 -10.94 6.22
CA ILE A 150 15.67 -10.24 5.30
C ILE A 150 14.50 -9.69 6.11
N ILE A 151 14.19 -8.41 5.90
CA ILE A 151 12.99 -7.77 6.45
C ILE A 151 11.94 -7.72 5.34
N PHE A 152 10.75 -8.21 5.63
CA PHE A 152 9.56 -8.04 4.79
C PHE A 152 8.36 -7.78 5.71
N CYS A 153 7.84 -6.57 5.66
CA CYS A 153 6.71 -6.13 6.48
C CYS A 153 6.03 -4.91 5.85
N SER A 154 4.91 -4.48 6.42
CA SER A 154 4.31 -3.22 5.99
C SER A 154 5.22 -2.03 6.27
N ILE A 155 5.12 -0.97 5.44
CA ILE A 155 5.88 0.27 5.67
C ILE A 155 5.50 0.91 7.01
N SER A 156 4.23 0.79 7.43
CA SER A 156 3.74 1.27 8.72
C SER A 156 4.42 0.58 9.90
N GLU A 157 4.72 -0.70 9.78
CA GLU A 157 5.50 -1.44 10.78
C GLU A 157 6.98 -1.03 10.73
N ALA A 158 7.55 -0.99 9.52
CA ALA A 158 8.96 -0.66 9.34
C ALA A 158 9.34 0.72 9.91
N VAL A 159 8.44 1.69 9.80
CA VAL A 159 8.60 3.04 10.40
C VAL A 159 8.82 2.98 11.92
N ARG A 160 8.22 2.01 12.60
CA ARG A 160 8.33 1.83 14.06
C ARG A 160 9.47 0.92 14.47
N GLU A 161 9.62 -0.20 13.76
CA GLU A 161 10.57 -1.27 14.13
C GLU A 161 11.97 -1.03 13.55
N TYR A 162 12.05 -0.38 12.38
CA TYR A 162 13.32 -0.12 11.66
C TYR A 162 13.48 1.35 11.25
N PRO A 163 13.24 2.32 12.16
CA PRO A 163 13.18 3.75 11.82
C PRO A 163 14.43 4.28 11.14
N GLU A 164 15.61 3.78 11.49
CA GLU A 164 16.87 4.26 10.91
C GLU A 164 17.04 3.84 9.44
N LEU A 165 16.58 2.65 9.07
CA LEU A 165 16.57 2.21 7.68
C LEU A 165 15.56 3.02 6.88
N VAL A 166 14.35 3.18 7.40
CA VAL A 166 13.31 3.94 6.69
C VAL A 166 13.71 5.39 6.52
N LYS A 167 14.22 6.06 7.56
CA LYS A 167 14.71 7.46 7.47
C LYS A 167 15.82 7.62 6.43
N LYS A 168 16.70 6.63 6.31
CA LYS A 168 17.82 6.68 5.39
C LYS A 168 17.36 6.64 3.92
N TYR A 169 16.33 5.86 3.62
CA TYR A 169 15.99 5.53 2.25
C TYR A 169 14.66 6.12 1.75
N LEU A 170 13.69 6.39 2.63
CA LEU A 170 12.39 6.94 2.25
C LEU A 170 12.55 8.33 1.60
N GLY A 171 12.08 8.45 0.38
CA GLY A 171 12.19 9.69 -0.40
C GLY A 171 13.59 9.94 -0.96
N SER A 172 14.50 8.96 -0.93
CA SER A 172 15.85 9.11 -1.47
C SER A 172 15.89 8.96 -3.00
N VAL A 173 14.97 8.20 -3.58
CA VAL A 173 14.84 7.99 -5.02
C VAL A 173 13.70 8.84 -5.59
N VAL A 174 12.54 8.85 -4.92
CA VAL A 174 11.39 9.66 -5.29
C VAL A 174 11.09 10.66 -4.16
N PRO A 175 11.79 11.81 -4.13
CA PRO A 175 11.58 12.80 -3.08
C PRO A 175 10.20 13.48 -3.21
N PRO A 176 9.67 14.05 -2.12
CA PRO A 176 8.42 14.81 -2.15
C PRO A 176 8.42 16.01 -3.12
N THR A 177 9.58 16.37 -3.62
CA THR A 177 9.78 17.49 -4.56
C THR A 177 9.79 17.07 -6.02
N ASP A 178 9.70 15.77 -6.31
CA ASP A 178 9.84 15.24 -7.67
C ASP A 178 8.71 15.74 -8.58
N ASN A 179 7.47 15.50 -8.20
CA ASN A 179 6.29 15.96 -8.93
C ASN A 179 5.07 16.12 -8.02
N PHE A 180 3.96 16.63 -8.58
CA PHE A 180 2.71 16.86 -7.87
C PHE A 180 2.18 15.60 -7.15
N TYR A 181 2.15 14.45 -7.84
CA TYR A 181 1.63 13.21 -7.25
C TYR A 181 2.61 12.58 -6.26
N ALA A 182 3.92 12.76 -6.44
CA ALA A 182 4.93 12.33 -5.48
C ALA A 182 4.82 13.14 -4.16
N ALA A 183 4.56 14.44 -4.26
CA ALA A 183 4.31 15.28 -3.10
C ALA A 183 3.01 14.88 -2.39
N LEU A 184 1.92 14.65 -3.14
CA LEU A 184 0.64 14.20 -2.61
C LEU A 184 0.79 12.85 -1.90
N ASN A 185 1.36 11.84 -2.58
CA ASN A 185 1.60 10.54 -1.97
C ASN A 185 2.42 10.65 -0.69
N SER A 186 3.52 11.41 -0.71
CA SER A 186 4.38 11.60 0.47
C SER A 186 3.65 12.23 1.66
N ALA A 187 2.62 13.05 1.40
CA ALA A 187 1.80 13.66 2.44
C ALA A 187 0.80 12.67 3.06
N VAL A 188 0.21 11.77 2.24
CA VAL A 188 -0.97 11.00 2.65
C VAL A 188 -0.86 9.48 2.49
N PHE A 189 0.29 8.93 2.08
CA PHE A 189 0.42 7.47 1.96
C PHE A 189 0.01 6.76 3.26
N THR A 190 -0.70 5.65 3.13
CA THR A 190 -1.28 4.98 4.30
C THR A 190 -0.63 3.63 4.58
N ASP A 191 -0.32 2.85 3.56
CA ASP A 191 0.49 1.65 3.70
C ASP A 191 1.27 1.35 2.41
N GLY A 192 1.92 0.22 2.38
CA GLY A 192 2.80 -0.30 1.36
C GLY A 192 3.76 -1.28 2.00
N SER A 193 4.70 -1.80 1.25
CA SER A 193 5.66 -2.76 1.79
C SER A 193 7.04 -2.17 1.99
N PHE A 194 7.70 -2.67 3.02
CA PHE A 194 9.12 -2.46 3.25
C PHE A 194 9.87 -3.77 3.10
N VAL A 195 10.88 -3.75 2.24
CA VAL A 195 11.80 -4.88 2.04
C VAL A 195 13.23 -4.39 2.25
N TYR A 196 14.00 -5.13 3.05
CA TYR A 196 15.45 -4.98 3.13
C TYR A 196 16.10 -6.34 2.96
N VAL A 197 17.00 -6.47 2.00
CA VAL A 197 17.81 -7.66 1.76
C VAL A 197 19.27 -7.31 2.02
N PRO A 198 19.92 -7.97 3.03
CA PRO A 198 21.29 -7.67 3.40
C PRO A 198 22.29 -7.97 2.29
N LYS A 199 23.48 -7.36 2.39
CA LYS A 199 24.61 -7.55 1.48
C LYS A 199 24.88 -9.03 1.17
N GLY A 200 24.93 -9.37 -0.12
CA GLY A 200 25.24 -10.70 -0.64
C GLY A 200 24.17 -11.75 -0.40
N VAL A 201 23.02 -11.40 0.19
CA VAL A 201 21.92 -12.33 0.45
C VAL A 201 21.02 -12.44 -0.77
N ARG A 202 20.66 -13.66 -1.13
CA ARG A 202 19.65 -13.95 -2.15
C ARG A 202 18.34 -14.30 -1.45
N CYS A 203 17.28 -13.54 -1.72
CA CYS A 203 15.96 -13.86 -1.21
C CYS A 203 15.51 -15.23 -1.73
N PRO A 204 15.11 -16.17 -0.84
CA PRO A 204 14.84 -17.56 -1.22
C PRO A 204 13.51 -17.76 -1.94
N MET A 205 12.64 -16.77 -1.91
CA MET A 205 11.30 -16.82 -2.51
C MET A 205 10.95 -15.48 -3.15
N GLU A 206 9.93 -15.48 -3.98
CA GLU A 206 9.35 -14.26 -4.52
C GLU A 206 8.58 -13.52 -3.42
N LEU A 207 8.67 -12.20 -3.41
CA LEU A 207 7.91 -11.33 -2.51
C LEU A 207 6.79 -10.68 -3.29
N SER A 208 5.61 -10.58 -2.70
CA SER A 208 4.47 -9.95 -3.35
C SER A 208 3.68 -9.10 -2.37
N THR A 209 3.20 -7.96 -2.85
CA THR A 209 2.21 -7.17 -2.13
C THR A 209 0.95 -7.05 -2.95
N TYR A 210 -0.18 -7.26 -2.30
CA TYR A 210 -1.47 -7.17 -2.95
C TYR A 210 -2.37 -6.19 -2.23
N PHE A 211 -2.78 -5.15 -2.96
CA PHE A 211 -3.69 -4.11 -2.46
C PHE A 211 -5.12 -4.38 -2.91
N ARG A 212 -6.03 -4.45 -1.94
CA ARG A 212 -7.46 -4.47 -2.19
C ARG A 212 -8.07 -3.16 -1.75
N ILE A 213 -8.47 -2.33 -2.71
CA ILE A 213 -9.23 -1.10 -2.46
C ILE A 213 -10.70 -1.50 -2.32
N ASN A 214 -11.30 -1.29 -1.16
CA ASN A 214 -12.68 -1.68 -0.91
C ASN A 214 -13.60 -0.49 -0.60
N ALA A 215 -13.11 0.53 0.09
CA ALA A 215 -13.88 1.71 0.42
C ALA A 215 -14.17 2.59 -0.82
N GLY A 216 -15.40 3.09 -0.94
CA GLY A 216 -15.79 4.04 -1.97
C GLY A 216 -15.47 5.49 -1.58
N ASN A 217 -15.35 6.40 -2.58
CA ASN A 217 -15.03 7.81 -2.38
C ASN A 217 -13.75 8.07 -1.57
N THR A 218 -12.77 7.16 -1.68
CA THR A 218 -11.48 7.25 -0.99
C THR A 218 -10.33 7.30 -1.97
N GLY A 219 -9.27 7.99 -1.59
CA GLY A 219 -7.98 7.88 -2.24
C GLY A 219 -7.17 6.73 -1.62
N GLN A 220 -6.49 5.97 -2.47
CA GLN A 220 -5.53 4.95 -2.07
C GLN A 220 -4.13 5.42 -2.42
N PHE A 221 -3.27 5.53 -1.41
CA PHE A 221 -1.92 6.06 -1.56
C PHE A 221 -0.93 5.09 -0.92
N GLU A 222 -0.22 4.37 -1.78
CA GLU A 222 0.71 3.32 -1.37
C GLU A 222 2.14 3.81 -1.49
N ARG A 223 2.99 3.40 -0.54
CA ARG A 223 4.42 3.71 -0.58
C ARG A 223 5.21 2.46 -0.27
N THR A 224 5.80 1.87 -1.29
CA THR A 224 6.66 0.68 -1.18
C THR A 224 8.12 1.08 -1.24
N LEU A 225 8.93 0.54 -0.33
CA LEU A 225 10.37 0.79 -0.26
C LEU A 225 11.13 -0.54 -0.29
N LEU A 226 11.85 -0.79 -1.39
CA LEU A 226 12.65 -2.00 -1.62
C LEU A 226 14.13 -1.64 -1.54
N VAL A 227 14.84 -2.20 -0.57
CA VAL A 227 16.27 -1.97 -0.38
C VAL A 227 17.03 -3.28 -0.59
N ALA A 228 17.82 -3.36 -1.65
CA ALA A 228 18.74 -4.45 -1.93
C ALA A 228 20.18 -3.97 -1.70
N ASP A 229 20.81 -4.40 -0.62
CA ASP A 229 22.20 -4.02 -0.33
C ASP A 229 23.18 -4.65 -1.34
N GLU A 230 24.42 -4.26 -1.33
CA GLU A 230 25.44 -4.66 -2.31
C GLU A 230 25.47 -6.18 -2.57
N GLY A 231 25.25 -6.60 -3.83
CA GLY A 231 25.22 -8.00 -4.24
C GLY A 231 24.00 -8.79 -3.75
N ALA A 232 22.98 -8.14 -3.18
CA ALA A 232 21.73 -8.77 -2.82
C ALA A 232 20.85 -9.06 -4.03
N TYR A 233 19.88 -9.96 -3.86
CA TYR A 233 18.89 -10.29 -4.89
C TYR A 233 17.52 -10.47 -4.27
N LEU A 234 16.51 -9.87 -4.89
CA LEU A 234 15.09 -10.11 -4.62
C LEU A 234 14.27 -10.09 -5.91
N SER A 235 13.13 -10.77 -5.90
CA SER A 235 12.05 -10.63 -6.88
C SER A 235 10.83 -10.10 -6.16
N TYR A 236 10.19 -9.09 -6.73
CA TYR A 236 9.03 -8.44 -6.11
C TYR A 236 7.93 -8.20 -7.14
N LEU A 237 6.71 -8.56 -6.77
CA LEU A 237 5.49 -8.35 -7.54
C LEU A 237 4.50 -7.52 -6.73
N GLU A 238 3.97 -6.48 -7.32
CA GLU A 238 2.91 -5.67 -6.73
C GLU A 238 1.66 -5.71 -7.60
N GLY A 239 0.51 -5.87 -6.99
CA GLY A 239 -0.76 -5.87 -7.67
C GLY A 239 -1.86 -5.19 -6.85
N CYS A 240 -2.83 -4.61 -7.53
CA CYS A 240 -4.00 -4.02 -6.88
C CYS A 240 -5.29 -4.36 -7.62
N THR A 241 -6.39 -4.38 -6.87
CA THR A 241 -7.75 -4.46 -7.43
C THR A 241 -8.69 -3.56 -6.64
N ALA A 242 -9.70 -3.07 -7.34
CA ALA A 242 -10.80 -2.30 -6.77
C ALA A 242 -12.15 -2.88 -7.20
N PRO A 243 -13.23 -2.70 -6.43
CA PRO A 243 -14.58 -2.98 -6.90
C PRO A 243 -14.90 -2.13 -8.13
N MET A 244 -15.77 -2.67 -9.00
CA MET A 244 -16.33 -1.89 -10.09
C MET A 244 -17.48 -1.03 -9.52
N ARG A 245 -17.27 0.28 -9.47
CA ARG A 245 -18.23 1.27 -8.97
C ARG A 245 -18.30 2.44 -9.92
N ASP A 246 -19.45 3.09 -9.95
CA ASP A 246 -19.65 4.38 -10.63
C ASP A 246 -19.36 5.53 -9.63
N GLU A 247 -18.15 5.52 -9.07
CA GLU A 247 -17.67 6.49 -8.08
C GLU A 247 -16.22 6.88 -8.39
N ASN A 248 -15.85 8.09 -8.01
CA ASN A 248 -14.48 8.56 -8.16
C ASN A 248 -13.55 7.79 -7.22
N GLN A 249 -12.47 7.26 -7.77
CA GLN A 249 -11.38 6.65 -7.04
C GLN A 249 -10.06 7.26 -7.51
N LEU A 250 -9.25 7.73 -6.58
CA LEU A 250 -7.90 8.21 -6.86
C LEU A 250 -6.90 7.22 -6.27
N HIS A 251 -6.09 6.63 -7.13
CA HIS A 251 -5.02 5.74 -6.74
C HIS A 251 -3.68 6.29 -7.19
N ALA A 252 -2.75 6.47 -6.27
CA ALA A 252 -1.40 6.94 -6.58
C ALA A 252 -0.38 6.17 -5.73
N ALA A 253 0.32 5.24 -6.36
CA ALA A 253 1.36 4.42 -5.75
C ALA A 253 2.76 4.98 -6.05
N ILE A 254 3.69 4.77 -5.13
CA ILE A 254 5.13 4.99 -5.32
C ILE A 254 5.89 3.76 -4.87
N VAL A 255 6.76 3.27 -5.74
CA VAL A 255 7.74 2.23 -5.42
C VAL A 255 9.14 2.82 -5.55
N GLU A 256 9.88 2.82 -4.44
CA GLU A 256 11.30 3.19 -4.43
C GLU A 256 12.16 1.93 -4.36
N ILE A 257 13.16 1.84 -5.24
CA ILE A 257 14.11 0.72 -5.31
C ILE A 257 15.51 1.30 -5.10
N VAL A 258 16.20 0.81 -4.09
CA VAL A 258 17.53 1.25 -3.66
C VAL A 258 18.51 0.09 -3.66
#